data_5bbdea426b9ee9ffb473c784460db50c
#
_entry.id   5bbdea426b9ee9ffb473c784460db50c
#
_cell.length_a   1.000
_cell.length_b   1.000
_cell.length_c   1.000
_cell.angle_alpha   90.00
_cell.angle_beta   90.00
_cell.angle_gamma   90.00
#
_symmetry.space_group_name_H-M   'P 1'
#
loop_
_entity.id
_entity.type
_entity.pdbx_description
1 polymer ?
#
loop_
_entity_poly.entity_id
_entity_poly.type
_entity_poly.pdbx_seq_one_letter_code
_entity_poly.pdbx_strand_id
1 'polypeptide(L)'
;CAYFAMIYLLIYIELTLFSYVGYKTLQKNYTGNTMNVKLAEESQQLNDVVVTALGIKREEKGLGYATETVKGDKITSALPSNWSTALNGKVAGLSVISSGGPLNSSRISLRGDVSLNQNGNDALVVVDGVPMSSPMTNPGVAYGAGSNSELSVDYGNGFSDINPDDIESIQVLKGASATALYGTRAANGVIMVTTKSGAGAPKGIGVSYSGNFSIDDVMRWPDYQYEFGQGLPSNIGPAGSIYEGEPYYSYGKAEDGSYASTSGTSSAYGARFDANRKFYQYDPVTQGRASEATPWVAYKNNRKDLFQTGYTITNSVALTGKSDRGSVRASITHTKNEWILPNTGFQRITAMISAQQQISRALRINFKSSYTYRKLNNTPALGYNSNSISYFLIFQNPNVNLDWLRPMWRTGQENVKQLQPYSSFIGNPYVILYESENPSEKHSNVSSVSANLRINSKFAFMIRSGIQLSTDQREQHRPISDVVFGNGFFKKQNVFDYELNSDALFTYHDSFANGLHVNASAGGNMMQQSYDMLAASVVGL
;
A
#
# COMPACT_ATOMS: atom_id res chain seq x y z
N CYS A 1 -34.58 -15.37 -8.59
CA CYS A 1 -35.47 -14.23 -8.85
C CYS A 1 -34.95 -13.03 -8.08
N ALA A 2 -34.24 -12.13 -8.71
CA ALA A 2 -33.99 -10.80 -8.17
C ALA A 2 -33.98 -9.80 -9.31
N TYR A 3 -34.96 -8.92 -9.30
CA TYR A 3 -35.10 -7.79 -10.21
C TYR A 3 -34.06 -6.74 -9.83
N PHE A 4 -33.27 -6.27 -10.80
CA PHE A 4 -32.68 -4.94 -10.76
C PHE A 4 -33.20 -4.16 -11.98
N ALA A 5 -34.14 -3.27 -11.72
CA ALA A 5 -34.55 -2.25 -12.65
C ALA A 5 -33.65 -1.04 -12.46
N MET A 6 -32.83 -0.73 -13.44
CA MET A 6 -32.04 0.49 -13.49
C MET A 6 -32.75 1.47 -14.44
N ILE A 7 -33.24 2.57 -13.87
CA ILE A 7 -33.87 3.66 -14.61
C ILE A 7 -32.77 4.44 -15.34
N TYR A 8 -32.80 4.40 -16.68
CA TYR A 8 -32.05 5.33 -17.51
C TYR A 8 -32.97 6.38 -18.11
N LEU A 9 -32.58 7.63 -17.90
CA LEU A 9 -33.25 8.81 -18.43
C LEU A 9 -32.95 8.95 -19.92
N LEU A 10 -34.00 8.96 -20.68
CA LEU A 10 -34.26 9.34 -22.06
C LEU A 10 -33.14 10.00 -22.88
N ILE A 11 -32.62 9.27 -23.89
CA ILE A 11 -32.47 9.74 -25.25
C ILE A 11 -32.91 8.57 -26.14
N TYR A 12 -33.76 8.82 -27.13
CA TYR A 12 -34.32 7.86 -28.09
C TYR A 12 -33.27 6.90 -28.65
N ILE A 13 -33.23 5.68 -28.17
CA ILE A 13 -32.59 4.56 -28.86
C ILE A 13 -33.54 3.38 -28.70
N GLU A 14 -34.22 3.04 -29.77
CA GLU A 14 -35.11 1.88 -29.91
C GLU A 14 -34.34 0.55 -29.89
N LEU A 15 -33.38 0.40 -28.98
CA LEU A 15 -32.51 -0.75 -28.95
C LEU A 15 -32.72 -1.56 -27.65
N THR A 16 -33.23 -2.79 -27.78
CA THR A 16 -33.42 -3.69 -26.66
C THR A 16 -32.32 -4.73 -26.61
N LEU A 17 -31.69 -4.86 -25.43
CA LEU A 17 -30.61 -5.80 -25.15
C LEU A 17 -31.17 -7.04 -24.44
N PHE A 18 -30.99 -8.22 -25.02
CA PHE A 18 -31.34 -9.50 -24.42
C PHE A 18 -30.07 -10.22 -23.99
N SER A 19 -29.92 -10.46 -22.67
CA SER A 19 -28.78 -11.18 -22.11
C SER A 19 -29.25 -12.23 -21.12
N TYR A 20 -28.70 -13.43 -21.24
CA TYR A 20 -28.93 -14.52 -20.32
C TYR A 20 -27.63 -15.31 -20.11
N VAL A 21 -27.41 -15.81 -18.89
CA VAL A 21 -26.18 -16.55 -18.57
C VAL A 21 -26.04 -17.79 -19.44
N GLY A 22 -24.91 -17.93 -20.15
CA GLY A 22 -24.65 -19.04 -21.09
C GLY A 22 -25.14 -18.80 -22.53
N TYR A 23 -25.65 -17.62 -22.84
CA TYR A 23 -26.11 -17.27 -24.17
C TYR A 23 -25.47 -15.97 -24.68
N LYS A 24 -25.29 -15.89 -26.02
CA LYS A 24 -24.79 -14.67 -26.66
C LYS A 24 -25.80 -13.54 -26.49
N THR A 25 -25.30 -12.41 -25.98
CA THR A 25 -26.10 -11.19 -25.90
C THR A 25 -26.58 -10.76 -27.27
N LEU A 26 -27.90 -10.61 -27.44
CA LEU A 26 -28.53 -10.19 -28.68
C LEU A 26 -29.11 -8.80 -28.55
N GLN A 27 -28.82 -7.94 -29.50
CA GLN A 27 -29.28 -6.57 -29.58
C GLN A 27 -30.28 -6.46 -30.75
N LYS A 28 -31.50 -6.00 -30.48
CA LYS A 28 -32.55 -5.81 -31.49
C LYS A 28 -33.27 -4.47 -31.29
N ASN A 29 -33.67 -3.88 -32.38
CA ASN A 29 -34.52 -2.67 -32.34
C ASN A 29 -35.90 -3.04 -31.81
N TYR A 30 -36.42 -2.21 -30.90
CA TYR A 30 -37.76 -2.37 -30.38
C TYR A 30 -38.80 -1.97 -31.44
N THR A 31 -39.71 -2.86 -31.76
CA THR A 31 -40.73 -2.64 -32.82
C THR A 31 -42.14 -2.43 -32.27
N GLY A 32 -42.30 -2.25 -30.94
CA GLY A 32 -43.59 -1.97 -30.29
C GLY A 32 -44.52 -3.16 -30.10
N ASN A 33 -44.13 -4.37 -30.50
CA ASN A 33 -44.90 -5.60 -30.37
C ASN A 33 -44.16 -6.66 -29.57
N THR A 34 -44.82 -7.76 -29.20
CA THR A 34 -44.20 -8.90 -28.55
C THR A 34 -43.04 -9.42 -29.40
N MET A 35 -41.84 -9.40 -28.85
CA MET A 35 -40.64 -9.90 -29.53
C MET A 35 -40.30 -11.31 -29.04
N ASN A 36 -40.35 -12.26 -29.93
CA ASN A 36 -39.81 -13.60 -29.72
C ASN A 36 -38.31 -13.59 -30.05
N VAL A 37 -37.48 -13.83 -29.04
CA VAL A 37 -36.02 -13.81 -29.15
C VAL A 37 -35.49 -15.20 -28.85
N LYS A 38 -34.75 -15.77 -29.80
CA LYS A 38 -34.00 -17.01 -29.63
C LYS A 38 -32.54 -16.63 -29.43
N LEU A 39 -32.04 -16.83 -28.19
CA LEU A 39 -30.63 -16.64 -27.87
C LEU A 39 -29.84 -17.87 -28.33
N ALA A 40 -28.71 -17.65 -28.97
CA ALA A 40 -27.78 -18.71 -29.32
C ALA A 40 -26.91 -19.04 -28.09
N GLU A 41 -26.77 -20.33 -27.79
CA GLU A 41 -25.89 -20.78 -26.73
C GLU A 41 -24.46 -20.30 -26.97
N GLU A 42 -23.84 -19.72 -25.96
CA GLU A 42 -22.43 -19.34 -25.94
C GLU A 42 -21.62 -20.48 -25.35
N SER A 43 -21.47 -21.58 -26.07
CA SER A 43 -20.51 -22.61 -25.75
C SER A 43 -19.08 -22.15 -26.14
N GLN A 44 -18.62 -21.03 -25.60
CA GLN A 44 -17.20 -20.76 -25.57
C GLN A 44 -16.61 -21.65 -24.49
N GLN A 45 -16.00 -22.76 -24.86
CA GLN A 45 -14.85 -23.24 -24.12
C GLN A 45 -13.83 -22.10 -24.19
N LEU A 46 -13.84 -21.23 -23.20
CA LEU A 46 -12.77 -20.29 -22.96
C LEU A 46 -11.54 -21.16 -22.67
N ASN A 47 -10.73 -21.38 -23.70
CA ASN A 47 -9.35 -21.73 -23.48
C ASN A 47 -8.75 -20.47 -22.82
N ASP A 48 -8.69 -20.45 -21.49
CA ASP A 48 -8.10 -19.36 -20.75
C ASP A 48 -6.64 -19.26 -21.18
N VAL A 49 -6.38 -18.23 -21.99
CA VAL A 49 -5.04 -17.93 -22.48
C VAL A 49 -4.36 -17.08 -21.41
N VAL A 50 -3.37 -17.66 -20.78
CA VAL A 50 -2.58 -16.97 -19.76
C VAL A 50 -1.31 -16.38 -20.36
N VAL A 51 -0.92 -15.20 -19.89
CA VAL A 51 0.36 -14.59 -20.22
C VAL A 51 1.41 -15.23 -19.34
N THR A 52 2.29 -16.03 -19.90
CA THR A 52 3.41 -16.62 -19.17
C THR A 52 4.59 -15.64 -19.11
N ALA A 53 5.65 -16.04 -18.43
CA ALA A 53 6.91 -15.30 -18.39
C ALA A 53 7.38 -14.86 -19.81
N LEU A 54 7.99 -13.71 -19.91
CA LEU A 54 8.38 -13.02 -21.16
C LEU A 54 7.18 -12.54 -22.02
N GLY A 55 5.93 -12.51 -21.48
CA GLY A 55 4.76 -12.04 -22.22
C GLY A 55 4.24 -13.03 -23.28
N ILE A 56 4.66 -14.29 -23.24
CA ILE A 56 4.20 -15.33 -24.14
C ILE A 56 2.78 -15.74 -23.73
N LYS A 57 1.83 -15.69 -24.66
CA LYS A 57 0.48 -16.21 -24.43
C LYS A 57 0.47 -17.72 -24.62
N ARG A 58 0.03 -18.46 -23.61
CA ARG A 58 -0.17 -19.93 -23.67
C ARG A 58 -1.53 -20.31 -23.12
N GLU A 59 -2.07 -21.43 -23.58
CA GLU A 59 -3.25 -22.03 -22.98
C GLU A 59 -2.91 -22.55 -21.56
N GLU A 60 -3.74 -22.23 -20.59
CA GLU A 60 -3.53 -22.61 -19.19
C GLU A 60 -3.39 -24.13 -19.02
N LYS A 61 -4.18 -24.91 -19.79
CA LYS A 61 -4.12 -26.37 -19.80
C LYS A 61 -2.78 -26.96 -20.24
N GLY A 62 -1.99 -26.20 -21.00
CA GLY A 62 -0.67 -26.61 -21.47
C GLY A 62 0.48 -26.26 -20.52
N LEU A 63 0.20 -25.67 -19.34
CA LEU A 63 1.22 -25.26 -18.39
C LEU A 63 1.46 -26.38 -17.37
N GLY A 64 2.73 -26.72 -17.17
CA GLY A 64 3.14 -27.67 -16.13
C GLY A 64 3.15 -27.09 -14.71
N TYR A 65 2.50 -25.94 -14.46
CA TYR A 65 2.45 -25.24 -13.17
C TYR A 65 1.13 -24.52 -12.96
N ALA A 66 0.75 -24.34 -11.71
CA ALA A 66 -0.49 -23.66 -11.35
C ALA A 66 -0.38 -22.14 -11.57
N THR A 67 -1.35 -21.60 -12.28
CA THR A 67 -1.53 -20.15 -12.48
C THR A 67 -2.89 -19.73 -11.95
N GLU A 68 -3.00 -18.48 -11.56
CA GLU A 68 -4.28 -17.89 -11.17
C GLU A 68 -4.34 -16.47 -11.70
N THR A 69 -5.45 -16.12 -12.36
CA THR A 69 -5.64 -14.81 -12.97
C THR A 69 -6.73 -14.02 -12.26
N VAL A 70 -6.38 -12.81 -11.82
CA VAL A 70 -7.32 -11.85 -11.25
C VAL A 70 -7.50 -10.71 -12.25
N LYS A 71 -8.73 -10.48 -12.72
CA LYS A 71 -9.06 -9.39 -13.65
C LYS A 71 -9.04 -8.05 -12.92
N GLY A 72 -8.71 -6.97 -13.65
CA GLY A 72 -8.59 -5.62 -13.10
C GLY A 72 -9.87 -5.08 -12.46
N ASP A 73 -11.05 -5.44 -12.98
CA ASP A 73 -12.35 -5.08 -12.40
C ASP A 73 -12.54 -5.60 -10.98
N LYS A 74 -12.04 -6.80 -10.68
CA LYS A 74 -12.05 -7.37 -9.33
C LYS A 74 -11.07 -6.68 -8.37
N ILE A 75 -10.04 -6.03 -8.89
CA ILE A 75 -9.07 -5.27 -8.12
C ILE A 75 -9.64 -3.89 -7.80
N THR A 76 -10.18 -3.22 -8.81
CA THR A 76 -10.74 -1.87 -8.68
C THR A 76 -12.07 -1.84 -7.92
N SER A 77 -12.82 -2.95 -7.86
CA SER A 77 -14.08 -3.01 -7.09
C SER A 77 -13.91 -2.75 -5.58
N ALA A 78 -12.74 -3.05 -5.02
CA ALA A 78 -12.42 -2.80 -3.61
C ALA A 78 -11.63 -1.48 -3.42
N LEU A 79 -11.15 -0.86 -4.50
CA LEU A 79 -10.39 0.38 -4.59
C LEU A 79 -9.38 0.63 -3.46
N PRO A 80 -8.52 -0.33 -3.17
CA PRO A 80 -7.49 -0.12 -2.17
C PRO A 80 -6.48 0.92 -2.71
N SER A 81 -5.98 1.76 -1.83
CA SER A 81 -4.88 2.69 -2.15
C SER A 81 -3.64 1.95 -2.68
N ASN A 82 -3.45 0.72 -2.22
CA ASN A 82 -2.44 -0.22 -2.70
C ASN A 82 -3.11 -1.47 -3.31
N TRP A 83 -2.95 -1.66 -4.62
CA TRP A 83 -3.54 -2.77 -5.37
C TRP A 83 -3.19 -4.16 -4.85
N SER A 84 -2.01 -4.32 -4.24
CA SER A 84 -1.54 -5.62 -3.76
C SER A 84 -2.42 -6.17 -2.64
N THR A 85 -2.94 -5.30 -1.77
CA THR A 85 -3.83 -5.71 -0.67
C THR A 85 -5.16 -6.27 -1.16
N ALA A 86 -5.61 -5.87 -2.37
CA ALA A 86 -6.80 -6.43 -3.00
C ALA A 86 -6.67 -7.90 -3.42
N LEU A 87 -5.45 -8.44 -3.44
CA LEU A 87 -5.20 -9.86 -3.77
C LEU A 87 -5.47 -10.79 -2.59
N ASN A 88 -5.49 -10.27 -1.36
CA ASN A 88 -5.79 -11.08 -0.18
C ASN A 88 -7.17 -11.75 -0.30
N GLY A 89 -7.20 -13.07 -0.09
CA GLY A 89 -8.42 -13.88 -0.20
C GLY A 89 -8.91 -14.14 -1.64
N LYS A 90 -8.24 -13.59 -2.67
CA LYS A 90 -8.59 -13.83 -4.09
C LYS A 90 -7.68 -14.84 -4.77
N VAL A 91 -6.50 -15.09 -4.21
CA VAL A 91 -5.51 -16.03 -4.74
C VAL A 91 -5.13 -17.03 -3.67
N ALA A 92 -5.33 -18.32 -3.94
CA ALA A 92 -5.01 -19.39 -2.99
C ALA A 92 -3.51 -19.44 -2.67
N GLY A 93 -3.17 -19.45 -1.37
CA GLY A 93 -1.79 -19.51 -0.89
C GLY A 93 -1.01 -18.21 -1.05
N LEU A 94 -1.67 -17.08 -1.38
CA LEU A 94 -1.07 -15.76 -1.42
C LEU A 94 -1.41 -15.01 -0.11
N SER A 95 -0.41 -14.39 0.47
CA SER A 95 -0.55 -13.49 1.62
C SER A 95 0.10 -12.16 1.32
N VAL A 96 -0.61 -11.08 1.55
CA VAL A 96 -0.08 -9.71 1.46
C VAL A 96 -0.13 -9.09 2.84
N ILE A 97 1.02 -8.67 3.33
CA ILE A 97 1.19 -7.97 4.60
C ILE A 97 1.66 -6.56 4.26
N SER A 98 0.95 -5.55 4.76
CA SER A 98 1.32 -4.14 4.63
C SER A 98 1.78 -3.60 5.98
N SER A 99 2.78 -2.73 5.97
CA SER A 99 3.42 -2.19 7.17
C SER A 99 2.68 -1.01 7.82
N GLY A 100 1.44 -0.73 7.42
CA GLY A 100 0.57 0.13 8.22
C GLY A 100 0.05 1.40 7.58
N GLY A 101 0.67 1.97 6.54
CA GLY A 101 0.15 3.15 5.83
C GLY A 101 -0.45 2.80 4.47
N PRO A 102 -1.23 3.69 3.86
CA PRO A 102 -1.95 3.40 2.61
C PRO A 102 -1.02 3.14 1.41
N LEU A 103 0.20 3.69 1.41
CA LEU A 103 1.23 3.46 0.38
C LEU A 103 2.50 2.84 0.92
N ASN A 104 2.49 2.36 2.16
CA ASN A 104 3.63 1.69 2.73
C ASN A 104 3.95 0.39 1.97
N SER A 105 5.16 -0.11 2.16
CA SER A 105 5.61 -1.34 1.54
C SER A 105 4.67 -2.49 1.84
N SER A 106 4.37 -3.26 0.82
CA SER A 106 3.66 -4.52 0.97
C SER A 106 4.61 -5.67 0.70
N ARG A 107 4.53 -6.68 1.53
CA ARG A 107 5.19 -7.95 1.36
C ARG A 107 4.20 -8.92 0.76
N ILE A 108 4.55 -9.52 -0.37
CA ILE A 108 3.71 -10.52 -1.04
C ILE A 108 4.42 -11.86 -0.95
N SER A 109 3.89 -12.79 -0.17
CA SER A 109 4.40 -14.16 -0.07
C SER A 109 3.44 -15.15 -0.72
N LEU A 110 4.02 -16.18 -1.37
CA LEU A 110 3.30 -17.27 -2.01
C LEU A 110 3.65 -18.59 -1.32
N ARG A 111 2.63 -19.29 -0.82
CA ARG A 111 2.77 -20.59 -0.14
C ARG A 111 3.58 -20.54 1.17
N GLY A 112 3.59 -19.36 1.83
CA GLY A 112 4.30 -19.13 3.08
C GLY A 112 5.78 -18.79 2.91
N ASP A 113 6.47 -18.65 4.03
CA ASP A 113 7.87 -18.30 4.09
C ASP A 113 8.72 -19.57 4.04
N VAL A 114 9.65 -19.64 3.09
CA VAL A 114 10.53 -20.80 2.87
C VAL A 114 11.98 -20.51 3.23
N SER A 115 12.35 -19.24 3.40
CA SER A 115 13.70 -18.79 3.74
C SER A 115 13.74 -18.23 5.16
N LEU A 116 14.78 -18.59 5.92
CA LEU A 116 15.09 -17.94 7.21
C LEU A 116 15.57 -16.48 7.03
N ASN A 117 16.00 -16.12 5.83
CA ASN A 117 16.23 -14.72 5.49
C ASN A 117 14.88 -14.04 5.26
N GLN A 118 14.48 -13.20 6.19
CA GLN A 118 13.19 -12.50 6.17
C GLN A 118 12.97 -11.68 4.89
N ASN A 119 14.03 -11.17 4.27
CA ASN A 119 13.97 -10.41 3.01
C ASN A 119 13.99 -11.31 1.76
N GLY A 120 14.12 -12.61 1.93
CA GLY A 120 14.23 -13.61 0.85
C GLY A 120 12.93 -14.34 0.54
N ASN A 121 11.79 -13.91 1.03
CA ASN A 121 10.50 -14.62 0.91
C ASN A 121 9.48 -13.94 -0.01
N ASP A 122 9.83 -12.78 -0.59
CA ASP A 122 8.93 -12.01 -1.42
C ASP A 122 8.82 -12.57 -2.84
N ALA A 123 7.60 -12.58 -3.38
CA ALA A 123 7.37 -12.88 -4.79
C ALA A 123 7.86 -11.72 -5.67
N LEU A 124 8.45 -12.06 -6.82
CA LEU A 124 8.87 -11.07 -7.80
C LEU A 124 7.64 -10.42 -8.47
N VAL A 125 7.58 -9.11 -8.47
CA VAL A 125 6.56 -8.36 -9.22
C VAL A 125 7.13 -7.97 -10.59
N VAL A 126 6.37 -8.24 -11.65
CA VAL A 126 6.74 -7.93 -13.03
C VAL A 126 5.61 -7.13 -13.67
N VAL A 127 5.89 -5.92 -14.13
CA VAL A 127 4.90 -5.03 -14.76
C VAL A 127 5.16 -4.93 -16.24
N ASP A 128 4.21 -5.37 -17.07
CA ASP A 128 4.34 -5.41 -18.53
C ASP A 128 5.64 -6.05 -19.04
N GLY A 129 6.12 -7.03 -18.27
CA GLY A 129 7.36 -7.76 -18.55
C GLY A 129 8.62 -7.11 -18.01
N VAL A 130 8.53 -5.99 -17.29
CA VAL A 130 9.64 -5.34 -16.59
C VAL A 130 9.65 -5.82 -15.14
N PRO A 131 10.68 -6.55 -14.68
CA PRO A 131 10.82 -6.86 -13.26
C PRO A 131 10.95 -5.59 -12.44
N MET A 132 10.24 -5.54 -11.31
CA MET A 132 10.27 -4.40 -10.42
C MET A 132 11.33 -4.62 -9.34
N SER A 133 12.25 -3.68 -9.21
CA SER A 133 13.08 -3.58 -8.02
C SER A 133 12.19 -3.18 -6.85
N SER A 134 12.11 -4.03 -5.84
CA SER A 134 11.15 -3.84 -4.75
C SER A 134 11.70 -4.21 -3.37
N PRO A 135 12.95 -3.80 -3.04
CA PRO A 135 13.38 -3.97 -1.67
C PRO A 135 12.46 -3.13 -0.77
N MET A 136 12.06 -3.68 0.37
CA MET A 136 11.48 -2.87 1.42
C MET A 136 12.48 -1.76 1.79
N THR A 137 12.00 -0.55 1.91
CA THR A 137 12.85 0.63 2.15
C THR A 137 13.63 0.52 3.47
N ASN A 138 13.11 -0.26 4.42
CA ASN A 138 13.78 -0.60 5.66
C ASN A 138 13.31 -1.98 6.16
N PRO A 139 14.04 -3.06 5.83
CA PRO A 139 13.66 -4.42 6.20
C PRO A 139 13.54 -4.65 7.72
N GLY A 140 14.30 -3.92 8.53
CA GLY A 140 14.28 -4.03 9.98
C GLY A 140 12.96 -3.56 10.61
N VAL A 141 12.18 -2.76 9.91
CA VAL A 141 10.91 -2.20 10.40
C VAL A 141 9.80 -3.24 10.47
N ALA A 142 9.81 -4.21 9.57
CA ALA A 142 8.73 -5.19 9.47
C ALA A 142 8.70 -6.18 10.65
N TYR A 143 9.82 -6.36 11.34
CA TYR A 143 9.99 -7.47 12.28
C TYR A 143 10.58 -7.11 13.63
N GLY A 144 11.02 -5.89 13.86
CA GLY A 144 11.80 -5.68 15.04
C GLY A 144 11.63 -4.36 15.77
N ALA A 145 11.97 -4.41 17.04
CA ALA A 145 12.47 -3.28 17.76
C ALA A 145 13.69 -2.77 16.99
N GLY A 146 13.48 -1.79 16.11
CA GLY A 146 14.58 -1.11 15.44
C GLY A 146 15.56 -0.59 16.47
N SER A 147 16.85 -0.60 16.16
CA SER A 147 17.82 0.08 17.02
C SER A 147 17.37 1.53 17.19
N ASN A 148 17.44 2.05 18.41
CA ASN A 148 17.05 3.42 18.74
C ASN A 148 17.84 4.50 17.96
N SER A 149 18.79 4.11 17.13
CA SER A 149 19.67 5.01 16.40
C SER A 149 19.16 5.45 15.04
N GLU A 150 18.18 4.72 14.45
CA GLU A 150 17.57 5.12 13.17
C GLU A 150 16.05 4.95 13.23
N LEU A 151 15.35 6.02 12.88
CA LEU A 151 13.90 6.03 12.83
C LEU A 151 13.42 5.15 11.69
N SER A 152 12.64 4.17 12.05
CA SER A 152 12.03 3.24 11.14
C SER A 152 10.85 3.89 10.42
N VAL A 153 11.09 4.40 9.21
CA VAL A 153 10.07 5.02 8.36
C VAL A 153 9.99 4.24 7.05
N ASP A 154 8.80 3.84 6.68
CA ASP A 154 8.54 3.13 5.44
C ASP A 154 7.94 4.07 4.39
N TYR A 155 8.69 4.38 3.36
CA TYR A 155 8.28 5.23 2.24
C TYR A 155 7.66 4.45 1.08
N GLY A 156 7.31 3.18 1.28
CA GLY A 156 6.73 2.31 0.26
C GLY A 156 7.77 1.66 -0.67
N ASN A 157 7.34 0.62 -1.35
CA ASN A 157 8.16 -0.07 -2.36
C ASN A 157 7.70 0.27 -3.79
N GLY A 158 8.50 -0.14 -4.80
CA GLY A 158 8.30 0.27 -6.20
C GLY A 158 6.93 -0.10 -6.78
N PHE A 159 6.35 -1.22 -6.37
CA PHE A 159 5.04 -1.62 -6.90
C PHE A 159 3.85 -0.91 -6.24
N SER A 160 4.02 -0.24 -5.11
CA SER A 160 2.96 0.60 -4.52
C SER A 160 2.66 1.85 -5.36
N ASP A 161 3.56 2.18 -6.31
CA ASP A 161 3.37 3.30 -7.23
C ASP A 161 2.47 2.96 -8.44
N ILE A 162 2.16 1.66 -8.65
CA ILE A 162 1.29 1.23 -9.75
C ILE A 162 -0.15 1.65 -9.47
N ASN A 163 -0.77 2.34 -10.44
CA ASN A 163 -2.15 2.77 -10.33
C ASN A 163 -3.11 1.58 -10.56
N PRO A 164 -3.99 1.23 -9.59
CA PRO A 164 -4.97 0.15 -9.75
C PRO A 164 -5.88 0.31 -10.96
N ASP A 165 -6.27 1.55 -11.31
CA ASP A 165 -7.16 1.82 -12.44
C ASP A 165 -6.56 1.49 -13.80
N ASP A 166 -5.24 1.43 -13.90
CA ASP A 166 -4.54 1.06 -15.12
C ASP A 166 -4.24 -0.44 -15.24
N ILE A 167 -4.60 -1.26 -14.22
CA ILE A 167 -4.40 -2.70 -14.26
C ILE A 167 -5.50 -3.37 -15.09
N GLU A 168 -5.11 -4.16 -16.09
CA GLU A 168 -5.99 -5.03 -16.87
C GLU A 168 -6.17 -6.39 -16.22
N SER A 169 -5.07 -7.00 -15.76
CA SER A 169 -5.07 -8.29 -15.07
C SER A 169 -3.81 -8.48 -14.25
N ILE A 170 -3.93 -9.30 -13.20
CA ILE A 170 -2.80 -9.80 -12.43
C ILE A 170 -2.79 -11.31 -12.55
N GLN A 171 -1.63 -11.86 -12.88
CA GLN A 171 -1.41 -13.28 -13.01
C GLN A 171 -0.38 -13.73 -11.98
N VAL A 172 -0.74 -14.73 -11.21
CA VAL A 172 0.13 -15.30 -10.17
C VAL A 172 0.69 -16.62 -10.65
N LEU A 173 2.01 -16.69 -10.80
CA LEU A 173 2.73 -17.88 -11.21
C LEU A 173 3.32 -18.56 -9.97
N LYS A 174 2.78 -19.75 -9.66
CA LYS A 174 3.11 -20.49 -8.42
C LYS A 174 4.05 -21.65 -8.76
N GLY A 175 5.32 -21.57 -8.35
CA GLY A 175 6.27 -22.69 -8.44
C GLY A 175 7.50 -22.41 -9.29
N ALA A 176 8.54 -23.24 -9.09
CA ALA A 176 9.86 -23.05 -9.67
C ALA A 176 9.90 -23.08 -11.21
N SER A 177 9.05 -23.88 -11.85
CA SER A 177 8.97 -23.96 -13.32
C SER A 177 8.43 -22.68 -13.96
N ALA A 178 7.53 -21.97 -13.25
CA ALA A 178 7.04 -20.66 -13.68
C ALA A 178 8.13 -19.58 -13.58
N THR A 179 9.09 -19.79 -12.70
CA THR A 179 10.10 -18.82 -12.32
C THR A 179 11.41 -18.98 -13.05
N ALA A 180 11.60 -20.09 -13.75
CA ALA A 180 12.85 -20.42 -14.48
C ALA A 180 13.31 -19.30 -15.44
N LEU A 181 12.38 -18.53 -15.98
CA LEU A 181 12.66 -17.44 -16.92
C LEU A 181 13.10 -16.12 -16.26
N TYR A 182 12.91 -15.98 -14.93
CA TYR A 182 13.34 -14.81 -14.17
C TYR A 182 14.46 -15.12 -13.18
N GLY A 183 15.03 -16.34 -13.25
CA GLY A 183 16.14 -16.77 -12.42
C GLY A 183 15.80 -16.87 -10.93
N THR A 184 16.83 -16.77 -10.07
CA THR A 184 16.72 -16.92 -8.61
C THR A 184 15.81 -15.87 -7.95
N ARG A 185 15.66 -14.70 -8.54
CA ARG A 185 14.75 -13.64 -8.03
C ARG A 185 13.29 -14.08 -7.97
N ALA A 186 12.92 -15.05 -8.78
CA ALA A 186 11.57 -15.58 -8.88
C ALA A 186 11.37 -16.89 -8.12
N ALA A 187 12.33 -17.31 -7.27
CA ALA A 187 12.26 -18.58 -6.52
C ALA A 187 10.98 -18.70 -5.68
N ASN A 188 10.47 -17.59 -5.17
CA ASN A 188 9.24 -17.53 -4.36
C ASN A 188 7.97 -17.28 -5.19
N GLY A 189 8.05 -17.38 -6.52
CA GLY A 189 6.94 -17.11 -7.44
C GLY A 189 6.98 -15.72 -8.06
N VAL A 190 6.05 -15.49 -9.00
CA VAL A 190 5.97 -14.23 -9.78
C VAL A 190 4.54 -13.70 -9.79
N ILE A 191 4.40 -12.41 -9.56
CA ILE A 191 3.17 -11.64 -9.74
C ILE A 191 3.32 -10.82 -11.02
N MET A 192 2.65 -11.23 -12.08
CA MET A 192 2.67 -10.53 -13.36
C MET A 192 1.51 -9.55 -13.45
N VAL A 193 1.81 -8.28 -13.52
CA VAL A 193 0.82 -7.20 -13.69
C VAL A 193 0.81 -6.80 -15.16
N THR A 194 -0.33 -6.93 -15.80
CA THR A 194 -0.57 -6.43 -17.16
C THR A 194 -1.40 -5.17 -17.08
N THR A 195 -0.90 -4.09 -17.67
CA THR A 195 -1.63 -2.82 -17.69
C THR A 195 -2.56 -2.74 -18.90
N LYS A 196 -3.65 -1.95 -18.76
CA LYS A 196 -4.65 -1.72 -19.81
C LYS A 196 -4.03 -1.20 -21.09
N SER A 197 -4.54 -1.65 -22.22
CA SER A 197 -4.14 -1.21 -23.55
C SER A 197 -5.36 -0.84 -24.38
N GLY A 198 -5.15 -0.17 -25.50
CA GLY A 198 -6.23 0.10 -26.46
C GLY A 198 -6.65 -1.11 -27.31
N ALA A 199 -5.94 -2.24 -27.18
CA ALA A 199 -6.15 -3.39 -28.08
C ALA A 199 -7.54 -4.03 -27.97
N GLY A 200 -8.15 -4.03 -26.79
CA GLY A 200 -9.50 -4.56 -26.53
C GLY A 200 -10.64 -3.59 -26.87
N ALA A 201 -10.33 -2.33 -27.18
CA ALA A 201 -11.35 -1.32 -27.46
C ALA A 201 -12.07 -1.54 -28.80
N PRO A 202 -13.30 -1.04 -28.99
CA PRO A 202 -13.91 -0.92 -30.32
C PRO A 202 -13.06 -0.04 -31.25
N LYS A 203 -13.22 -0.20 -32.57
CA LYS A 203 -12.59 0.70 -33.55
C LYS A 203 -13.10 2.13 -33.38
N GLY A 204 -12.22 3.09 -33.56
CA GLY A 204 -12.50 4.51 -33.39
C GLY A 204 -11.82 5.11 -32.16
N ILE A 205 -12.30 6.26 -31.73
CA ILE A 205 -11.79 6.99 -30.56
C ILE A 205 -12.85 6.92 -29.47
N GLY A 206 -12.42 6.61 -28.25
CA GLY A 206 -13.26 6.58 -27.05
C GLY A 206 -12.60 7.35 -25.90
N VAL A 207 -13.42 8.00 -25.09
CA VAL A 207 -13.01 8.64 -23.84
C VAL A 207 -13.74 7.96 -22.71
N SER A 208 -13.03 7.65 -21.62
CA SER A 208 -13.63 7.13 -20.40
C SER A 208 -13.20 7.99 -19.20
N TYR A 209 -14.14 8.21 -18.31
CA TYR A 209 -13.90 8.81 -17.00
C TYR A 209 -14.30 7.83 -15.91
N SER A 210 -13.48 7.74 -14.89
CA SER A 210 -13.75 6.98 -13.66
C SER A 210 -13.50 7.88 -12.47
N GLY A 211 -14.51 8.06 -11.64
CA GLY A 211 -14.41 8.76 -10.35
C GLY A 211 -14.72 7.80 -9.22
N ASN A 212 -13.93 7.85 -8.16
CA ASN A 212 -14.16 7.08 -6.96
C ASN A 212 -13.94 7.91 -5.70
N PHE A 213 -14.77 7.64 -4.70
CA PHE A 213 -14.66 8.17 -3.35
C PHE A 213 -14.79 7.02 -2.36
N SER A 214 -13.85 6.90 -1.43
CA SER A 214 -13.91 5.95 -0.33
C SER A 214 -13.70 6.64 1.01
N ILE A 215 -14.26 6.06 2.05
CA ILE A 215 -14.11 6.47 3.44
C ILE A 215 -13.44 5.32 4.18
N ASP A 216 -12.46 5.65 4.99
CA ASP A 216 -11.67 4.69 5.75
C ASP A 216 -11.83 4.96 7.25
N ASP A 217 -12.09 3.91 8.03
CA ASP A 217 -12.19 3.97 9.48
C ASP A 217 -11.55 2.74 10.12
N VAL A 218 -11.27 2.82 11.42
CA VAL A 218 -10.69 1.70 12.17
C VAL A 218 -11.72 0.60 12.37
N MET A 219 -11.49 -0.56 11.75
CA MET A 219 -12.44 -1.68 11.79
C MET A 219 -12.43 -2.42 13.13
N ARG A 220 -11.28 -2.58 13.76
CA ARG A 220 -11.12 -3.37 14.99
C ARG A 220 -10.17 -2.71 15.96
N TRP A 221 -10.50 -2.80 17.22
CA TRP A 221 -9.69 -2.38 18.34
C TRP A 221 -9.35 -3.59 19.19
N PRO A 222 -8.14 -3.64 19.80
CA PRO A 222 -7.85 -4.60 20.84
C PRO A 222 -8.78 -4.43 22.05
N ASP A 223 -9.05 -5.52 22.76
CA ASP A 223 -9.72 -5.45 24.06
C ASP A 223 -8.73 -4.96 25.11
N TYR A 224 -8.80 -3.66 25.36
CA TYR A 224 -7.99 -3.03 26.39
C TYR A 224 -8.64 -3.23 27.77
N GLN A 225 -7.81 -3.39 28.79
CA GLN A 225 -8.30 -3.38 30.16
C GLN A 225 -8.63 -1.96 30.62
N TYR A 226 -9.72 -1.81 31.39
CA TYR A 226 -10.17 -0.55 31.96
C TYR A 226 -10.61 -0.74 33.42
N GLU A 227 -10.02 -1.71 34.14
CA GLU A 227 -10.29 -1.97 35.55
C GLU A 227 -9.24 -1.36 36.45
N PHE A 228 -7.99 -1.30 36.00
CA PHE A 228 -6.85 -0.83 36.78
C PHE A 228 -6.14 0.33 36.07
N GLY A 229 -5.75 1.33 36.86
CA GLY A 229 -4.98 2.46 36.34
C GLY A 229 -3.47 2.27 36.46
N GLN A 230 -2.74 3.33 36.18
CA GLN A 230 -1.28 3.37 36.23
C GLN A 230 -0.76 2.99 37.62
N GLY A 231 0.32 2.22 37.66
CA GLY A 231 1.00 1.81 38.88
C GLY A 231 1.52 0.40 38.82
N LEU A 232 2.32 0.05 39.84
CA LEU A 232 2.81 -1.30 40.09
C LEU A 232 2.37 -1.71 41.50
N PRO A 233 2.15 -3.01 41.77
CA PRO A 233 1.76 -3.47 43.09
C PRO A 233 2.79 -3.13 44.21
N SER A 234 4.05 -2.99 43.81
CA SER A 234 5.18 -2.65 44.72
C SER A 234 5.43 -1.15 44.88
N ASN A 235 4.74 -0.31 44.09
CA ASN A 235 4.92 1.14 44.20
C ASN A 235 4.10 1.69 45.35
N ILE A 236 4.79 1.85 46.46
CA ILE A 236 4.24 2.48 47.67
C ILE A 236 4.60 3.97 47.65
N GLY A 237 3.66 4.82 47.99
CA GLY A 237 3.87 6.25 48.03
C GLY A 237 5.03 6.59 49.00
N PRO A 238 5.94 7.54 48.63
CA PRO A 238 7.09 7.89 49.44
C PRO A 238 6.71 8.39 50.83
N ALA A 239 7.56 8.09 51.80
CA ALA A 239 7.40 8.62 53.17
C ALA A 239 7.33 10.15 53.18
N GLY A 240 6.39 10.71 53.92
CA GLY A 240 6.15 12.14 53.99
C GLY A 240 5.35 12.72 52.81
N SER A 241 4.97 11.91 51.82
CA SER A 241 4.01 12.33 50.77
C SER A 241 2.58 12.09 51.22
N ILE A 242 1.63 12.78 50.58
CA ILE A 242 0.20 12.54 50.82
C ILE A 242 -0.26 11.14 50.39
N TYR A 243 0.63 10.36 49.77
CA TYR A 243 0.39 8.98 49.31
C TYR A 243 1.16 7.95 50.16
N GLU A 244 1.71 8.38 51.30
CA GLU A 244 2.45 7.47 52.18
C GLU A 244 1.62 6.26 52.57
N GLY A 245 2.17 5.08 52.32
CA GLY A 245 1.48 3.80 52.57
C GLY A 245 0.51 3.35 51.48
N GLU A 246 0.23 4.17 50.48
CA GLU A 246 -0.61 3.74 49.33
C GLU A 246 0.23 2.92 48.34
N PRO A 247 -0.31 1.81 47.81
CA PRO A 247 0.43 0.91 46.90
C PRO A 247 0.69 1.50 45.52
N TYR A 248 0.28 2.73 45.25
CA TYR A 248 0.48 3.47 44.01
C TYR A 248 0.20 4.95 44.24
N TYR A 249 0.70 5.77 43.33
CA TYR A 249 0.38 7.18 43.23
C TYR A 249 0.42 7.63 41.77
N SER A 250 -0.32 8.65 41.43
CA SER A 250 -0.51 9.07 40.02
C SER A 250 0.40 10.23 39.63
N TYR A 251 1.10 10.85 40.54
CA TYR A 251 1.88 12.05 40.27
C TYR A 251 3.10 12.24 41.20
N GLY A 252 4.29 12.25 40.61
CA GLY A 252 5.55 12.44 41.32
C GLY A 252 6.26 13.75 40.99
N LYS A 253 7.33 14.06 41.68
CA LYS A 253 8.17 15.25 41.48
C LYS A 253 9.30 14.92 40.51
N ALA A 254 9.52 15.75 39.47
CA ALA A 254 10.63 15.64 38.55
C ALA A 254 11.91 16.27 39.11
N GLU A 255 13.08 15.96 38.50
CA GLU A 255 14.39 16.48 38.92
C GLU A 255 14.47 18.01 38.87
N ASP A 256 13.78 18.66 37.94
CA ASP A 256 13.71 20.12 37.83
C ASP A 256 12.75 20.77 38.82
N GLY A 257 12.24 20.00 39.77
CA GLY A 257 11.28 20.46 40.78
C GLY A 257 9.84 20.53 40.26
N SER A 258 9.60 20.32 38.96
CA SER A 258 8.26 20.22 38.38
C SER A 258 7.63 18.88 38.72
N TYR A 259 6.30 18.82 38.70
CA TYR A 259 5.58 17.56 38.84
C TYR A 259 5.51 16.85 37.52
N ALA A 260 5.92 15.59 37.50
CA ALA A 260 5.84 14.70 36.33
C ALA A 260 5.26 13.35 36.75
N SER A 261 4.98 12.50 35.78
CA SER A 261 4.57 11.13 36.06
C SER A 261 5.59 10.42 36.95
N THR A 262 5.05 9.62 37.85
CA THR A 262 5.88 8.79 38.73
C THR A 262 6.62 7.74 37.93
N SER A 263 7.92 7.86 37.85
CA SER A 263 8.87 6.84 37.44
C SER A 263 8.75 6.26 36.03
N GLY A 264 8.14 6.95 35.09
CA GLY A 264 8.08 6.45 33.70
C GLY A 264 7.36 5.10 33.53
N THR A 265 6.55 4.70 34.50
CA THR A 265 5.86 3.43 34.41
C THR A 265 4.73 3.46 33.40
N SER A 266 4.74 2.51 32.49
CA SER A 266 3.65 2.22 31.57
C SER A 266 2.70 1.14 32.09
N SER A 267 2.98 0.61 33.27
CA SER A 267 2.21 -0.49 33.85
C SER A 267 0.88 -0.01 34.41
N ALA A 268 -0.19 -0.74 34.15
CA ALA A 268 -1.53 -0.48 34.64
C ALA A 268 -1.95 -1.55 35.66
N TYR A 269 -1.11 -1.74 36.69
CA TYR A 269 -1.34 -2.64 37.84
C TYR A 269 -1.56 -1.87 39.13
N GLY A 270 -1.95 -0.60 39.03
CA GLY A 270 -2.23 0.24 40.17
C GLY A 270 -3.62 0.01 40.74
N ALA A 271 -4.25 1.07 41.28
CA ALA A 271 -5.60 0.99 41.83
C ALA A 271 -6.66 0.60 40.84
N ARG A 272 -7.62 -0.20 41.30
CA ARG A 272 -8.88 -0.40 40.57
C ARG A 272 -9.61 0.92 40.46
N PHE A 273 -10.17 1.19 39.28
CA PHE A 273 -10.98 2.39 39.06
C PHE A 273 -12.24 2.37 39.92
N ASP A 274 -12.44 3.49 40.63
CA ASP A 274 -13.63 3.77 41.43
C ASP A 274 -13.82 5.28 41.47
N ALA A 275 -14.96 5.77 40.99
CA ALA A 275 -15.27 7.19 40.95
C ALA A 275 -15.36 7.84 42.35
N ASN A 276 -15.63 7.05 43.42
CA ASN A 276 -15.66 7.52 44.81
C ASN A 276 -14.25 7.65 45.38
N ARG A 277 -13.25 7.02 44.77
CA ARG A 277 -11.85 7.13 45.15
C ARG A 277 -11.19 8.28 44.40
N LYS A 278 -10.56 9.18 45.14
CA LYS A 278 -9.95 10.40 44.59
C LYS A 278 -8.44 10.36 44.75
N PHE A 279 -7.74 10.82 43.73
CA PHE A 279 -6.29 10.99 43.72
C PHE A 279 -5.93 12.38 43.25
N TYR A 280 -4.80 12.89 43.66
CA TYR A 280 -4.19 14.06 43.04
C TYR A 280 -3.61 13.64 41.70
N GLN A 281 -4.21 14.14 40.63
CA GLN A 281 -3.84 13.83 39.28
C GLN A 281 -3.28 15.07 38.57
N TYR A 282 -3.06 14.97 37.29
CA TYR A 282 -2.63 16.09 36.46
C TYR A 282 -3.75 17.12 36.30
N ASP A 283 -3.38 18.39 36.49
CA ASP A 283 -4.26 19.52 36.16
C ASP A 283 -3.82 20.14 34.82
N PRO A 284 -4.66 20.12 33.79
CA PRO A 284 -4.33 20.68 32.48
C PRO A 284 -4.21 22.20 32.47
N VAL A 285 -4.77 22.91 33.45
CA VAL A 285 -4.72 24.37 33.53
C VAL A 285 -3.36 24.84 34.04
N THR A 286 -2.91 24.28 35.17
CA THR A 286 -1.62 24.61 35.75
C THR A 286 -0.46 23.81 35.16
N GLN A 287 -0.79 22.80 34.32
CA GLN A 287 0.14 21.81 33.75
C GLN A 287 1.02 21.14 34.84
N GLY A 288 0.45 20.98 36.02
CA GLY A 288 1.10 20.44 37.17
C GLY A 288 0.19 19.48 37.96
N ARG A 289 0.54 19.26 39.22
CA ARG A 289 -0.30 18.52 40.14
C ARG A 289 -1.55 19.34 40.50
N ALA A 290 -2.73 18.71 40.39
CA ALA A 290 -3.95 19.33 40.85
C ALA A 290 -3.91 19.72 42.34
N SER A 291 -4.48 20.86 42.68
CA SER A 291 -4.62 21.32 44.08
C SER A 291 -5.65 20.52 44.87
N GLU A 292 -6.58 19.87 44.14
CA GLU A 292 -7.62 19.03 44.72
C GLU A 292 -7.58 17.62 44.10
N ALA A 293 -7.92 16.62 44.92
CA ALA A 293 -8.02 15.25 44.44
C ALA A 293 -9.24 15.04 43.56
N THR A 294 -9.06 14.44 42.39
CA THR A 294 -10.08 14.15 41.37
C THR A 294 -10.41 12.66 41.34
N PRO A 295 -11.63 12.27 40.86
CA PRO A 295 -12.07 10.88 40.78
C PRO A 295 -11.11 10.00 39.97
N TRP A 296 -10.91 8.77 40.45
CA TRP A 296 -10.07 7.79 39.77
C TRP A 296 -10.88 7.00 38.76
N VAL A 297 -10.84 7.42 37.51
CA VAL A 297 -11.66 6.89 36.43
C VAL A 297 -10.84 6.53 35.19
N ALA A 298 -11.36 5.59 34.37
CA ALA A 298 -10.79 5.24 33.09
C ALA A 298 -11.38 6.06 31.96
N TYR A 299 -10.54 6.53 31.06
CA TYR A 299 -10.91 7.22 29.81
C TYR A 299 -10.93 6.23 28.65
N LYS A 300 -12.08 5.57 28.41
CA LYS A 300 -12.20 4.43 27.50
C LYS A 300 -12.00 4.75 26.02
N ASN A 301 -12.27 5.99 25.60
CA ASN A 301 -12.18 6.39 24.19
C ASN A 301 -10.85 7.01 23.79
N ASN A 302 -9.98 7.27 24.72
CA ASN A 302 -8.72 7.99 24.51
C ASN A 302 -7.91 7.52 23.31
N ARG A 303 -7.73 6.20 23.15
CA ARG A 303 -6.96 5.68 22.01
C ARG A 303 -7.67 5.87 20.68
N LYS A 304 -9.01 5.84 20.70
CA LYS A 304 -9.84 6.05 19.50
C LYS A 304 -9.83 7.49 19.05
N ASP A 305 -9.81 8.43 20.01
CA ASP A 305 -9.85 9.87 19.74
C ASP A 305 -8.58 10.41 19.08
N LEU A 306 -7.51 9.59 19.00
CA LEU A 306 -6.32 9.89 18.20
C LEU A 306 -6.53 9.68 16.69
N PHE A 307 -7.54 8.93 16.32
CA PHE A 307 -7.82 8.58 14.93
C PHE A 307 -8.96 9.43 14.37
N GLN A 308 -8.92 9.63 13.08
CA GLN A 308 -9.95 10.33 12.32
C GLN A 308 -10.53 9.42 11.25
N THR A 309 -11.68 9.78 10.73
CA THR A 309 -12.19 9.17 9.49
C THR A 309 -11.34 9.65 8.32
N GLY A 310 -10.68 8.73 7.65
CA GLY A 310 -9.90 9.01 6.44
C GLY A 310 -10.78 9.00 5.19
N TYR A 311 -10.25 9.53 4.08
CA TYR A 311 -10.92 9.45 2.78
C TYR A 311 -9.93 9.36 1.64
N THR A 312 -10.38 8.74 0.54
CA THR A 312 -9.62 8.70 -0.71
C THR A 312 -10.50 9.15 -1.87
N ILE A 313 -9.99 10.09 -2.67
CA ILE A 313 -10.62 10.55 -3.90
C ILE A 313 -9.72 10.20 -5.07
N THR A 314 -10.24 9.47 -6.04
CA THR A 314 -9.53 9.12 -7.28
C THR A 314 -10.35 9.56 -8.48
N ASN A 315 -9.70 10.29 -9.39
CA ASN A 315 -10.27 10.69 -10.67
C ASN A 315 -9.33 10.24 -11.79
N SER A 316 -9.86 9.52 -12.77
CA SER A 316 -9.12 8.99 -13.90
C SER A 316 -9.82 9.31 -15.21
N VAL A 317 -9.06 9.84 -16.17
CA VAL A 317 -9.50 10.04 -17.55
C VAL A 317 -8.62 9.21 -18.46
N ALA A 318 -9.22 8.46 -19.37
CA ALA A 318 -8.48 7.72 -20.38
C ALA A 318 -9.05 7.95 -21.79
N LEU A 319 -8.14 8.18 -22.72
CA LEU A 319 -8.39 8.25 -24.16
C LEU A 319 -7.92 6.96 -24.81
N THR A 320 -8.76 6.35 -25.63
CA THR A 320 -8.46 5.13 -26.37
C THR A 320 -8.69 5.35 -27.85
N GLY A 321 -7.75 4.94 -28.69
CA GLY A 321 -7.90 4.93 -30.13
C GLY A 321 -7.56 3.56 -30.68
N LYS A 322 -8.36 3.05 -31.63
CA LYS A 322 -8.08 1.76 -32.29
C LYS A 322 -8.40 1.81 -33.77
N SER A 323 -7.48 1.28 -34.54
CA SER A 323 -7.61 1.05 -36.00
C SER A 323 -7.34 -0.44 -36.28
N ASP A 324 -7.40 -0.80 -37.59
CA ASP A 324 -7.06 -2.17 -38.03
C ASP A 324 -5.60 -2.53 -37.81
N ARG A 325 -4.70 -1.54 -37.77
CA ARG A 325 -3.25 -1.75 -37.68
C ARG A 325 -2.66 -1.37 -36.35
N GLY A 326 -3.41 -0.73 -35.46
CA GLY A 326 -2.84 -0.30 -34.21
C GLY A 326 -3.87 0.18 -33.20
N SER A 327 -3.39 0.38 -31.98
CA SER A 327 -4.18 0.94 -30.91
C SER A 327 -3.30 1.79 -30.00
N VAL A 328 -3.92 2.80 -29.40
CA VAL A 328 -3.31 3.65 -28.39
C VAL A 328 -4.27 3.82 -27.23
N ARG A 329 -3.75 3.86 -26.03
CA ARG A 329 -4.45 4.31 -24.82
C ARG A 329 -3.53 5.27 -24.07
N ALA A 330 -4.09 6.41 -23.70
CA ALA A 330 -3.44 7.36 -22.79
C ALA A 330 -4.37 7.61 -21.62
N SER A 331 -3.84 7.63 -20.39
CA SER A 331 -4.63 7.92 -19.20
C SER A 331 -3.87 8.86 -18.27
N ILE A 332 -4.63 9.66 -17.52
CA ILE A 332 -4.14 10.43 -16.39
C ILE A 332 -5.06 10.18 -15.21
N THR A 333 -4.47 9.88 -14.07
CA THR A 333 -5.18 9.61 -12.82
C THR A 333 -4.60 10.46 -11.72
N HIS A 334 -5.47 11.13 -10.97
CA HIS A 334 -5.13 11.85 -9.74
C HIS A 334 -5.80 11.17 -8.55
N THR A 335 -5.02 10.88 -7.52
CA THR A 335 -5.49 10.33 -6.24
C THR A 335 -5.06 11.24 -5.11
N LYS A 336 -6.01 11.64 -4.25
CA LYS A 336 -5.76 12.29 -2.96
C LYS A 336 -6.27 11.39 -1.85
N ASN A 337 -5.45 11.15 -0.85
CA ASN A 337 -5.80 10.41 0.36
C ASN A 337 -5.50 11.26 1.59
N GLU A 338 -6.41 11.28 2.52
CA GLU A 338 -6.18 11.63 3.93
C GLU A 338 -6.43 10.38 4.76
N TRP A 339 -5.43 9.98 5.52
CA TRP A 339 -5.51 8.69 6.21
C TRP A 339 -6.17 8.81 7.57
N ILE A 340 -6.42 7.65 8.21
CA ILE A 340 -7.05 7.55 9.53
C ILE A 340 -6.20 8.14 10.67
N LEU A 341 -4.90 8.34 10.46
CA LEU A 341 -4.06 9.11 11.39
C LEU A 341 -4.02 10.57 10.93
N PRO A 342 -4.28 11.54 11.83
CA PRO A 342 -4.16 12.96 11.50
C PRO A 342 -2.78 13.33 10.94
N ASN A 343 -2.73 14.37 10.11
CA ASN A 343 -1.51 14.86 9.46
C ASN A 343 -0.79 13.82 8.61
N THR A 344 -1.47 12.79 8.11
CA THR A 344 -0.91 11.77 7.23
C THR A 344 -1.77 11.61 5.98
N GLY A 345 -1.18 11.07 4.91
CA GLY A 345 -1.83 10.86 3.64
C GLY A 345 -0.90 11.13 2.46
N PHE A 346 -1.45 11.06 1.26
CA PHE A 346 -0.67 11.23 0.04
C PHE A 346 -1.45 11.89 -1.10
N GLN A 347 -0.69 12.41 -2.04
CA GLN A 347 -1.17 12.75 -3.37
C GLN A 347 -0.37 11.97 -4.41
N ARG A 348 -1.06 11.46 -5.43
CA ARG A 348 -0.45 10.72 -6.53
C ARG A 348 -1.04 11.14 -7.86
N ILE A 349 -0.19 11.43 -8.83
CA ILE A 349 -0.56 11.65 -10.23
C ILE A 349 0.13 10.58 -11.05
N THR A 350 -0.63 9.81 -11.81
CA THR A 350 -0.10 8.80 -12.73
C THR A 350 -0.51 9.15 -14.15
N ALA A 351 0.44 9.24 -15.06
CA ALA A 351 0.22 9.38 -16.49
C ALA A 351 0.73 8.13 -17.20
N MET A 352 -0.12 7.47 -17.98
CA MET A 352 0.22 6.24 -18.69
C MET A 352 -0.10 6.37 -20.17
N ILE A 353 0.79 5.83 -20.99
CA ILE A 353 0.57 5.63 -22.42
C ILE A 353 0.89 4.18 -22.80
N SER A 354 0.03 3.57 -23.60
CA SER A 354 0.22 2.26 -24.21
C SER A 354 -0.10 2.35 -25.70
N ALA A 355 0.85 2.02 -26.55
CA ALA A 355 0.69 2.05 -28.00
C ALA A 355 1.12 0.73 -28.62
N GLN A 356 0.36 0.24 -29.59
CA GLN A 356 0.67 -0.94 -30.35
C GLN A 356 0.46 -0.64 -31.84
N GLN A 357 1.44 -0.95 -32.67
CA GLN A 357 1.38 -0.72 -34.10
C GLN A 357 1.89 -1.92 -34.89
N GLN A 358 1.08 -2.37 -35.85
CA GLN A 358 1.48 -3.31 -36.88
C GLN A 358 2.16 -2.55 -38.03
N ILE A 359 3.48 -2.57 -38.07
CA ILE A 359 4.28 -1.84 -39.09
C ILE A 359 4.18 -2.54 -40.45
N SER A 360 4.28 -3.87 -40.46
CA SER A 360 4.12 -4.71 -41.65
C SER A 360 3.39 -5.99 -41.27
N ARG A 361 3.11 -6.87 -42.24
CA ARG A 361 2.54 -8.20 -41.95
C ARG A 361 3.42 -9.04 -41.01
N ALA A 362 4.71 -8.74 -40.98
CA ALA A 362 5.70 -9.48 -40.19
C ALA A 362 6.06 -8.79 -38.88
N LEU A 363 6.07 -7.44 -38.80
CA LEU A 363 6.61 -6.67 -37.68
C LEU A 363 5.51 -5.94 -36.90
N ARG A 364 5.45 -6.19 -35.60
CA ARG A 364 4.63 -5.47 -34.62
C ARG A 364 5.52 -4.85 -33.55
N ILE A 365 5.26 -3.58 -33.24
CA ILE A 365 5.92 -2.84 -32.18
C ILE A 365 4.89 -2.52 -31.10
N ASN A 366 5.28 -2.70 -29.83
CA ASN A 366 4.49 -2.28 -28.67
C ASN A 366 5.37 -1.35 -27.82
N PHE A 367 4.75 -0.31 -27.31
CA PHE A 367 5.35 0.65 -26.39
C PHE A 367 4.39 0.87 -25.21
N LYS A 368 4.93 0.86 -23.99
CA LYS A 368 4.21 1.23 -22.78
C LYS A 368 5.10 2.10 -21.92
N SER A 369 4.52 3.11 -21.30
CA SER A 369 5.20 3.96 -20.33
C SER A 369 4.20 4.43 -19.30
N SER A 370 4.57 4.31 -18.02
CA SER A 370 3.81 4.81 -16.88
C SER A 370 4.73 5.68 -16.05
N TYR A 371 4.37 6.93 -15.89
CA TYR A 371 5.03 7.88 -15.01
C TYR A 371 4.14 8.16 -13.82
N THR A 372 4.71 8.13 -12.62
CA THR A 372 4.01 8.42 -11.37
C THR A 372 4.80 9.46 -10.56
N TYR A 373 4.12 10.55 -10.22
CA TYR A 373 4.52 11.48 -9.18
C TYR A 373 3.74 11.17 -7.91
N ARG A 374 4.46 11.05 -6.78
CA ARG A 374 3.87 10.80 -5.47
C ARG A 374 4.45 11.76 -4.45
N LYS A 375 3.58 12.38 -3.67
CA LYS A 375 3.93 13.19 -2.52
C LYS A 375 3.26 12.62 -1.28
N LEU A 376 4.08 12.29 -0.29
CA LEU A 376 3.67 11.98 1.08
C LEU A 376 3.90 13.24 1.90
N ASN A 377 2.85 13.84 2.46
CA ASN A 377 3.01 15.01 3.32
C ASN A 377 3.70 14.61 4.62
N ASN A 378 3.30 13.48 5.16
CA ASN A 378 3.91 12.83 6.31
C ASN A 378 3.60 11.33 6.24
N THR A 379 4.54 10.49 6.63
CA THR A 379 4.32 9.06 6.87
C THR A 379 4.72 8.72 8.29
N PRO A 380 3.87 8.01 9.06
CA PRO A 380 4.16 7.75 10.46
C PRO A 380 5.39 6.86 10.60
N ALA A 381 6.18 7.09 11.64
CA ALA A 381 7.20 6.14 12.05
C ALA A 381 6.55 4.83 12.51
N LEU A 382 7.20 3.71 12.25
CA LEU A 382 6.70 2.37 12.50
C LEU A 382 7.55 1.63 13.53
N GLY A 383 7.02 0.49 13.98
CA GLY A 383 7.73 -0.42 14.87
C GLY A 383 7.71 0.02 16.32
N TYR A 384 8.56 -0.66 17.11
CA TYR A 384 8.68 -0.44 18.55
C TYR A 384 9.68 0.69 18.81
N ASN A 385 9.24 1.92 18.60
CA ASN A 385 10.03 3.11 18.91
C ASN A 385 9.13 4.25 19.42
N SER A 386 9.67 5.11 20.28
CA SER A 386 8.94 6.18 20.97
C SER A 386 8.41 7.29 20.06
N ASN A 387 8.81 7.32 18.79
CA ASN A 387 8.27 8.22 17.76
C ASN A 387 7.14 7.59 16.95
N SER A 388 6.66 6.39 17.30
CA SER A 388 5.52 5.76 16.64
C SER A 388 4.25 5.87 17.49
N ILE A 389 3.13 6.08 16.82
CA ILE A 389 1.81 6.04 17.48
C ILE A 389 1.51 4.66 18.05
N SER A 390 1.98 3.60 17.41
CA SER A 390 1.85 2.23 17.93
C SER A 390 2.48 2.07 19.32
N TYR A 391 3.64 2.66 19.53
CA TYR A 391 4.32 2.67 20.83
C TYR A 391 3.50 3.42 21.88
N PHE A 392 2.98 4.60 21.53
CA PHE A 392 2.08 5.34 22.40
C PHE A 392 0.84 4.52 22.77
N LEU A 393 0.19 3.86 21.80
CA LEU A 393 -1.01 3.05 22.05
C LEU A 393 -0.76 1.86 22.98
N ILE A 394 0.44 1.26 22.91
CA ILE A 394 0.82 0.15 23.80
C ILE A 394 0.95 0.64 25.25
N PHE A 395 1.62 1.78 25.45
CA PHE A 395 2.00 2.26 26.78
C PHE A 395 1.08 3.31 27.40
N GLN A 396 0.04 3.70 26.68
CA GLN A 396 -0.99 4.63 27.17
C GLN A 396 -1.76 4.02 28.35
N ASN A 397 -1.67 4.64 29.51
CA ASN A 397 -2.44 4.23 30.68
C ASN A 397 -3.91 4.71 30.61
N PRO A 398 -4.89 3.90 31.09
CA PRO A 398 -6.31 4.23 30.98
C PRO A 398 -6.74 5.46 31.78
N ASN A 399 -6.00 5.86 32.80
CA ASN A 399 -6.29 7.04 33.64
C ASN A 399 -5.84 8.38 33.05
N VAL A 400 -5.18 8.36 31.91
CA VAL A 400 -4.69 9.57 31.23
C VAL A 400 -5.73 10.04 30.23
N ASN A 401 -6.28 11.25 30.43
CA ASN A 401 -7.12 11.88 29.41
C ASN A 401 -6.28 12.42 28.28
N LEU A 402 -6.58 12.03 27.05
CA LEU A 402 -5.86 12.47 25.87
C LEU A 402 -5.94 13.98 25.64
N ASP A 403 -7.07 14.61 26.01
CA ASP A 403 -7.24 16.06 25.90
C ASP A 403 -6.23 16.86 26.71
N TRP A 404 -5.70 16.29 27.78
CA TRP A 404 -4.63 16.92 28.56
C TRP A 404 -3.32 17.08 27.79
N LEU A 405 -3.13 16.29 26.73
CA LEU A 405 -1.93 16.27 25.89
C LEU A 405 -2.07 17.13 24.63
N ARG A 406 -3.30 17.59 24.30
CA ARG A 406 -3.59 18.39 23.08
C ARG A 406 -2.78 19.67 22.97
N PRO A 407 -2.45 20.41 24.06
CA PRO A 407 -1.61 21.59 23.93
C PRO A 407 -0.20 21.31 23.39
N MET A 408 0.21 20.03 23.35
CA MET A 408 1.54 19.54 22.91
C MET A 408 2.70 20.04 23.79
N TRP A 409 2.76 21.32 24.06
CA TRP A 409 3.88 22.01 24.69
C TRP A 409 3.53 22.54 26.08
N ARG A 410 4.53 22.67 26.93
CA ARG A 410 4.38 23.40 28.19
C ARG A 410 4.18 24.88 27.92
N THR A 411 3.27 25.49 28.65
CA THR A 411 2.99 26.93 28.55
C THR A 411 4.26 27.74 28.82
N GLY A 412 4.61 28.63 27.89
CA GLY A 412 5.84 29.44 27.94
C GLY A 412 7.12 28.69 27.55
N GLN A 413 6.98 27.44 27.07
CA GLN A 413 8.08 26.61 26.56
C GLN A 413 7.67 25.91 25.26
N GLU A 414 6.84 26.60 24.46
CA GLU A 414 6.36 26.11 23.16
C GLU A 414 7.55 25.82 22.25
N ASN A 415 7.50 24.69 21.55
CA ASN A 415 8.58 24.15 20.69
C ASN A 415 9.90 23.81 21.42
N VAL A 416 9.95 23.90 22.76
CA VAL A 416 11.13 23.62 23.58
C VAL A 416 10.90 22.42 24.47
N LYS A 417 9.71 22.30 25.09
CA LYS A 417 9.41 21.20 26.01
C LYS A 417 8.01 20.66 25.83
N GLN A 418 7.93 19.42 25.38
CA GLN A 418 6.65 18.74 25.20
C GLN A 418 5.98 18.39 26.54
N LEU A 419 4.65 18.31 26.52
CA LEU A 419 3.86 17.83 27.64
C LEU A 419 3.93 16.31 27.74
N GLN A 420 4.54 15.82 28.81
CA GLN A 420 4.66 14.40 29.13
C GLN A 420 4.34 14.16 30.62
N PRO A 421 3.08 14.41 31.06
CA PRO A 421 2.75 14.40 32.48
C PRO A 421 2.82 13.02 33.16
N TYR A 422 2.91 11.93 32.37
CA TYR A 422 2.81 10.57 32.89
C TYR A 422 4.01 9.69 32.63
N SER A 423 4.88 10.07 31.70
CA SER A 423 6.04 9.28 31.37
C SER A 423 7.09 10.13 30.66
N SER A 424 8.34 9.95 31.02
CA SER A 424 9.48 10.59 30.35
C SER A 424 9.92 9.86 29.07
N PHE A 425 9.49 8.63 28.87
CA PHE A 425 9.89 7.81 27.72
C PHE A 425 8.80 7.64 26.64
N ILE A 426 7.57 8.09 26.92
CA ILE A 426 6.47 8.08 25.95
C ILE A 426 6.29 9.52 25.46
N GLY A 427 6.50 9.74 24.16
CA GLY A 427 6.27 11.05 23.55
C GLY A 427 4.80 11.46 23.59
N ASN A 428 4.56 12.77 23.60
CA ASN A 428 3.21 13.29 23.44
C ASN A 428 2.68 12.90 22.05
N PRO A 429 1.52 12.23 21.94
CA PRO A 429 1.03 11.71 20.66
C PRO A 429 0.75 12.82 19.63
N TYR A 430 0.40 14.02 20.07
CA TYR A 430 0.18 15.14 19.17
C TYR A 430 1.49 15.71 18.65
N VAL A 431 2.57 15.71 19.45
CA VAL A 431 3.91 16.04 18.97
C VAL A 431 4.39 15.00 17.96
N ILE A 432 4.12 13.72 18.20
CA ILE A 432 4.44 12.65 17.24
C ILE A 432 3.67 12.84 15.92
N LEU A 433 2.40 13.23 15.97
CA LEU A 433 1.56 13.36 14.78
C LEU A 433 1.85 14.64 13.99
N TYR A 434 2.15 15.76 14.64
CA TYR A 434 2.20 17.07 14.00
C TYR A 434 3.58 17.68 13.87
N GLU A 435 4.55 17.24 14.70
CA GLU A 435 5.90 17.82 14.72
C GLU A 435 6.99 16.80 14.33
N SER A 436 6.70 15.49 14.47
CA SER A 436 7.64 14.44 14.08
C SER A 436 7.33 13.95 12.67
N GLU A 437 7.70 14.72 11.66
CA GLU A 437 7.28 14.52 10.28
C GLU A 437 8.30 13.75 9.44
N ASN A 438 7.79 13.01 8.46
CA ASN A 438 8.58 12.23 7.51
C ASN A 438 8.03 12.41 6.09
N PRO A 439 8.16 13.59 5.47
CA PRO A 439 7.70 13.82 4.11
C PRO A 439 8.56 13.11 3.06
N SER A 440 7.97 12.82 1.90
CA SER A 440 8.67 12.27 0.74
C SER A 440 8.04 12.74 -0.56
N GLU A 441 8.89 13.03 -1.55
CA GLU A 441 8.48 13.28 -2.94
C GLU A 441 9.20 12.30 -3.86
N LYS A 442 8.41 11.52 -4.61
CA LYS A 442 8.94 10.47 -5.48
C LYS A 442 8.44 10.63 -6.92
N HIS A 443 9.37 10.52 -7.83
CA HIS A 443 9.10 10.36 -9.26
C HIS A 443 9.50 8.95 -9.68
N SER A 444 8.62 8.22 -10.33
CA SER A 444 8.90 6.89 -10.84
C SER A 444 8.40 6.73 -12.27
N ASN A 445 9.14 5.98 -13.06
CA ASN A 445 8.79 5.64 -14.42
C ASN A 445 9.03 4.15 -14.66
N VAL A 446 8.05 3.49 -15.29
CA VAL A 446 8.17 2.13 -15.81
C VAL A 446 7.84 2.18 -17.28
N SER A 447 8.83 1.89 -18.12
CA SER A 447 8.66 1.93 -19.57
C SER A 447 9.15 0.65 -20.21
N SER A 448 8.49 0.23 -21.29
CA SER A 448 8.92 -0.91 -22.08
C SER A 448 8.63 -0.70 -23.57
N VAL A 449 9.53 -1.21 -24.38
CA VAL A 449 9.38 -1.31 -25.83
C VAL A 449 9.65 -2.74 -26.26
N SER A 450 8.82 -3.29 -27.14
CA SER A 450 9.05 -4.60 -27.73
C SER A 450 8.77 -4.61 -29.22
N ALA A 451 9.59 -5.33 -29.95
CA ALA A 451 9.43 -5.63 -31.37
C ALA A 451 9.24 -7.14 -31.55
N ASN A 452 8.18 -7.53 -32.20
CA ASN A 452 7.84 -8.91 -32.49
C ASN A 452 7.85 -9.11 -34.01
N LEU A 453 8.83 -9.87 -34.49
CA LEU A 453 9.02 -10.20 -35.90
C LEU A 453 8.57 -11.63 -36.17
N ARG A 454 7.54 -11.79 -36.97
CA ARG A 454 7.13 -13.10 -37.51
C ARG A 454 7.89 -13.35 -38.82
N ILE A 455 8.95 -14.17 -38.76
CA ILE A 455 9.81 -14.47 -39.90
C ILE A 455 9.02 -15.27 -40.95
N ASN A 456 8.29 -16.30 -40.51
CA ASN A 456 7.37 -17.09 -41.33
C ASN A 456 6.30 -17.76 -40.44
N SER A 457 5.61 -18.80 -40.96
CA SER A 457 4.60 -19.52 -40.20
C SER A 457 5.14 -20.31 -39.00
N LYS A 458 6.44 -20.64 -38.97
CA LYS A 458 7.06 -21.48 -37.95
C LYS A 458 8.00 -20.73 -37.04
N PHE A 459 8.60 -19.62 -37.49
CA PHE A 459 9.63 -18.89 -36.77
C PHE A 459 9.21 -17.47 -36.41
N ALA A 460 9.46 -17.10 -35.18
CA ALA A 460 9.27 -15.74 -34.66
C ALA A 460 10.50 -15.30 -33.83
N PHE A 461 10.75 -14.00 -33.84
CA PHE A 461 11.78 -13.36 -33.03
C PHE A 461 11.19 -12.18 -32.27
N MET A 462 11.49 -12.08 -30.98
CA MET A 462 11.09 -10.98 -30.14
C MET A 462 12.32 -10.36 -29.50
N ILE A 463 12.37 -9.04 -29.51
CA ILE A 463 13.27 -8.24 -28.67
C ILE A 463 12.44 -7.30 -27.81
N ARG A 464 12.82 -7.17 -26.55
CA ARG A 464 12.15 -6.27 -25.61
C ARG A 464 13.22 -5.60 -24.76
N SER A 465 13.03 -4.31 -24.49
CA SER A 465 13.80 -3.58 -23.48
C SER A 465 12.81 -2.86 -22.57
N GLY A 466 13.04 -2.94 -21.27
CA GLY A 466 12.20 -2.31 -20.26
C GLY A 466 13.06 -1.70 -19.17
N ILE A 467 12.67 -0.53 -18.71
CA ILE A 467 13.34 0.22 -17.66
C ILE A 467 12.34 0.58 -16.54
N GLN A 468 12.79 0.37 -15.32
CA GLN A 468 12.24 1.03 -14.13
C GLN A 468 13.24 2.08 -13.68
N LEU A 469 12.76 3.28 -13.39
CA LEU A 469 13.55 4.41 -12.91
C LEU A 469 12.82 5.09 -11.78
N SER A 470 13.49 5.44 -10.67
CA SER A 470 12.89 6.26 -9.64
C SER A 470 13.88 7.22 -8.99
N THR A 471 13.37 8.40 -8.61
CA THR A 471 14.02 9.35 -7.72
C THR A 471 13.10 9.61 -6.53
N ASP A 472 13.63 9.55 -5.32
CA ASP A 472 12.86 9.70 -4.09
C ASP A 472 13.62 10.64 -3.13
N GLN A 473 13.02 11.79 -2.84
CA GLN A 473 13.52 12.74 -1.86
C GLN A 473 12.76 12.55 -0.57
N ARG A 474 13.48 12.28 0.52
CA ARG A 474 12.92 11.95 1.83
C ARG A 474 13.50 12.87 2.87
N GLU A 475 12.65 13.27 3.81
CA GLU A 475 13.07 14.03 4.96
C GLU A 475 12.54 13.40 6.25
N GLN A 476 13.23 13.64 7.35
CA GLN A 476 12.79 13.27 8.70
C GLN A 476 13.08 14.44 9.62
N HIS A 477 12.03 14.90 10.29
CA HIS A 477 12.08 16.01 11.23
C HIS A 477 11.71 15.51 12.63
N ARG A 478 12.46 15.93 13.63
CA ARG A 478 12.11 15.71 15.04
C ARG A 478 12.31 17.03 15.77
N PRO A 479 11.31 17.45 16.55
CA PRO A 479 11.41 18.70 17.29
C PRO A 479 12.40 18.59 18.46
N ILE A 480 12.80 19.71 19.01
CA ILE A 480 13.42 19.78 20.32
C ILE A 480 12.48 19.12 21.35
N SER A 481 13.04 18.46 22.36
CA SER A 481 12.29 17.67 23.35
C SER A 481 11.72 16.34 22.82
N ASP A 482 12.11 15.91 21.59
CA ASP A 482 11.84 14.54 21.17
C ASP A 482 12.45 13.54 22.15
N VAL A 483 11.79 12.41 22.38
CA VAL A 483 12.20 11.42 23.40
C VAL A 483 13.56 10.78 23.08
N VAL A 484 13.88 10.65 21.78
CA VAL A 484 15.14 10.08 21.28
C VAL A 484 16.16 11.17 20.96
N PHE A 485 15.69 12.25 20.34
CA PHE A 485 16.51 13.36 19.85
C PHE A 485 16.18 14.64 20.61
N GLY A 486 16.50 14.69 21.90
CA GLY A 486 16.10 15.77 22.80
C GLY A 486 16.49 17.19 22.35
N ASN A 487 17.51 17.32 21.51
CA ASN A 487 17.95 18.58 20.91
C ASN A 487 17.47 18.80 19.48
N GLY A 488 16.49 18.01 19.02
CA GLY A 488 16.02 18.03 17.64
C GLY A 488 16.87 17.18 16.68
N PHE A 489 16.29 16.82 15.56
CA PHE A 489 16.93 16.02 14.52
C PHE A 489 16.36 16.36 13.16
N PHE A 490 17.22 16.46 12.17
CA PHE A 490 16.86 16.57 10.75
C PHE A 490 17.69 15.60 9.93
N LYS A 491 17.04 14.90 9.00
CA LYS A 491 17.69 14.05 8.01
C LYS A 491 17.09 14.27 6.65
N LYS A 492 17.94 14.39 5.63
CA LYS A 492 17.54 14.43 4.22
C LYS A 492 18.22 13.30 3.46
N GLN A 493 17.44 12.64 2.60
CA GLN A 493 17.92 11.55 1.75
C GLN A 493 17.46 11.78 0.31
N ASN A 494 18.36 11.62 -0.63
CA ASN A 494 18.05 11.54 -2.06
C ASN A 494 18.40 10.12 -2.52
N VAL A 495 17.40 9.40 -3.01
CA VAL A 495 17.56 8.02 -3.52
C VAL A 495 17.32 8.04 -5.01
N PHE A 496 18.24 7.44 -5.75
CA PHE A 496 18.10 7.19 -7.18
C PHE A 496 18.22 5.69 -7.42
N ASP A 497 17.27 5.12 -8.14
CA ASP A 497 17.22 3.69 -8.44
C ASP A 497 16.78 3.48 -9.88
N TYR A 498 17.51 2.62 -10.63
CA TYR A 498 17.03 2.15 -11.91
C TYR A 498 17.38 0.68 -12.13
N GLU A 499 16.54 0.01 -12.91
CA GLU A 499 16.76 -1.33 -13.42
C GLU A 499 16.37 -1.38 -14.90
N LEU A 500 17.34 -1.70 -15.76
CA LEU A 500 17.17 -1.91 -17.20
C LEU A 500 17.25 -3.41 -17.50
N ASN A 501 16.22 -3.94 -18.15
CA ASN A 501 16.16 -5.33 -18.60
C ASN A 501 15.98 -5.37 -20.11
N SER A 502 16.79 -6.16 -20.80
CA SER A 502 16.67 -6.39 -22.24
C SER A 502 16.62 -7.89 -22.53
N ASP A 503 15.58 -8.30 -23.25
CA ASP A 503 15.32 -9.70 -23.59
C ASP A 503 15.38 -9.90 -25.10
N ALA A 504 15.92 -11.02 -25.53
CA ALA A 504 15.81 -11.52 -26.89
C ALA A 504 15.30 -12.96 -26.86
N LEU A 505 14.31 -13.28 -27.67
CA LEU A 505 13.69 -14.61 -27.70
C LEU A 505 13.43 -15.03 -29.16
N PHE A 506 13.99 -16.17 -29.55
CA PHE A 506 13.70 -16.85 -30.80
C PHE A 506 12.77 -18.03 -30.50
N THR A 507 11.67 -18.15 -31.26
CA THR A 507 10.65 -19.17 -31.06
C THR A 507 10.41 -19.94 -32.35
N TYR A 508 10.38 -21.26 -32.25
CA TYR A 508 9.95 -22.19 -33.27
C TYR A 508 8.64 -22.85 -32.83
N HIS A 509 7.64 -22.93 -33.71
CA HIS A 509 6.44 -23.72 -33.50
C HIS A 509 6.05 -24.45 -34.79
N ASP A 510 5.68 -25.70 -34.63
CA ASP A 510 5.19 -26.52 -35.75
C ASP A 510 4.16 -27.55 -35.27
N SER A 511 3.28 -27.92 -36.18
CA SER A 511 2.27 -28.93 -35.95
C SER A 511 2.39 -29.99 -37.04
N PHE A 512 2.77 -31.18 -36.66
CA PHE A 512 3.00 -32.31 -37.58
C PHE A 512 1.69 -33.08 -37.83
N ALA A 513 1.62 -33.73 -38.98
CA ALA A 513 0.42 -34.48 -39.40
C ALA A 513 0.02 -35.64 -38.47
N ASN A 514 0.95 -36.13 -37.65
CA ASN A 514 0.74 -37.15 -36.64
C ASN A 514 0.14 -36.64 -35.31
N GLY A 515 -0.29 -35.38 -35.30
CA GLY A 515 -0.84 -34.75 -34.07
C GLY A 515 0.20 -34.24 -33.10
N LEU A 516 1.50 -34.32 -33.41
CA LEU A 516 2.57 -33.75 -32.59
C LEU A 516 2.65 -32.24 -32.78
N HIS A 517 2.57 -31.48 -31.69
CA HIS A 517 2.79 -30.04 -31.64
C HIS A 517 4.11 -29.74 -30.92
N VAL A 518 5.04 -29.09 -31.61
CA VAL A 518 6.34 -28.71 -31.05
C VAL A 518 6.43 -27.20 -30.90
N ASN A 519 6.75 -26.75 -29.68
CA ASN A 519 7.09 -25.36 -29.38
C ASN A 519 8.45 -25.35 -28.70
N ALA A 520 9.44 -24.73 -29.34
CA ALA A 520 10.78 -24.57 -28.79
C ALA A 520 11.15 -23.09 -28.80
N SER A 521 11.80 -22.64 -27.73
CA SER A 521 12.27 -21.25 -27.63
C SER A 521 13.70 -21.21 -27.09
N ALA A 522 14.51 -20.31 -27.62
CA ALA A 522 15.85 -20.01 -27.13
C ALA A 522 15.99 -18.49 -27.02
N GLY A 523 16.60 -18.02 -25.94
CA GLY A 523 16.73 -16.60 -25.69
C GLY A 523 17.70 -16.26 -24.59
N GLY A 524 17.85 -14.99 -24.32
CA GLY A 524 18.68 -14.45 -23.26
C GLY A 524 18.14 -13.14 -22.70
N ASN A 525 18.57 -12.81 -21.50
CA ASN A 525 18.27 -11.57 -20.80
C ASN A 525 19.59 -10.90 -20.39
N MET A 526 19.62 -9.59 -20.49
CA MET A 526 20.66 -8.72 -19.94
C MET A 526 20.00 -7.75 -18.97
N MET A 527 20.52 -7.68 -17.73
CA MET A 527 20.04 -6.77 -16.69
C MET A 527 21.17 -5.84 -16.26
N GLN A 528 20.83 -4.58 -16.07
CA GLN A 528 21.68 -3.58 -15.44
C GLN A 528 20.87 -2.85 -14.37
N GLN A 529 21.42 -2.76 -13.16
CA GLN A 529 20.79 -2.08 -12.03
C GLN A 529 21.78 -1.14 -11.35
N SER A 530 21.31 0.01 -10.91
CA SER A 530 22.05 0.91 -10.02
C SER A 530 21.10 1.42 -8.92
N TYR A 531 21.67 1.55 -7.73
CA TYR A 531 21.04 2.16 -6.58
C TYR A 531 22.04 3.10 -5.93
N ASP A 532 21.67 4.39 -5.88
CA ASP A 532 22.47 5.44 -5.27
C ASP A 532 21.65 6.14 -4.18
N MET A 533 22.25 6.32 -3.01
CA MET A 533 21.65 7.06 -1.92
C MET A 533 22.64 8.05 -1.30
N LEU A 534 22.27 9.32 -1.29
CA LEU A 534 22.94 10.35 -0.54
C LEU A 534 22.08 10.73 0.67
N ALA A 535 22.64 10.61 1.86
CA ALA A 535 21.97 10.97 3.10
C ALA A 535 22.84 11.92 3.93
N ALA A 536 22.22 12.94 4.50
CA ALA A 536 22.83 13.83 5.46
C ALA A 536 21.89 13.99 6.66
N SER A 537 22.44 14.03 7.87
CA SER A 537 21.68 14.25 9.09
C SER A 537 22.40 15.17 10.05
N VAL A 538 21.64 15.87 10.86
CA VAL A 538 22.12 16.73 11.95
C VAL A 538 21.31 16.48 13.20
N VAL A 539 21.96 16.49 14.35
CA VAL A 539 21.38 16.44 15.70
C VAL A 539 21.73 17.74 16.41
N GLY A 540 20.76 18.35 17.06
CA GLY A 540 20.92 19.66 17.68
C GLY A 540 20.63 20.76 16.66
N LEU A 541 19.38 21.16 16.59
CA LEU A 541 18.84 22.21 15.72
C LEU A 541 18.67 23.52 16.49
#